data_8e1f4aa48b15132229836c416cac0245
#
_entry.id   8e1f4aa48b15132229836c416cac0245
#
_cell.length_a   1.000
_cell.length_b   1.000
_cell.length_c   1.000
_cell.angle_alpha   90.00
_cell.angle_beta   90.00
_cell.angle_gamma   90.00
#
_symmetry.space_group_name_H-M   'P 1'
#
loop_
_entity.id
_entity.type
_entity.pdbx_description
1 polymer ?
#
loop_
_entity_poly.entity_id
_entity_poly.type
_entity_poly.pdbx_seq_one_letter_code
_entity_poly.pdbx_strand_id
1 'polypeptide(L)'
;MIFMRLCRYHQKLLLTHRLKLSRCFSADKGSSVRAGDDDGSKSDFRHHKGTRDYSNQQIILREKVLNKIIHCFKRHGAETIDTPVFELKETLTKKCMYGEESKLLFDLDDKIGEQLSLRYDLTVPFARYLAMNKITNMKRYHIGKVYRRDNPSLQKGRFREFLQCDFDIAGQYDAMIPDAECLRIISEVLNSLELGEYKIKVNHRKLLDGLFTACGVPQHLFRTICSSVDKLDKVKWDDVCKEMVNDKGLDPTTADKIGQYVESYGNEVSLDTLLKDEALLHQKIAVEGIEELRLLLKYCEFYGILDKVVFDLRLARGLDYYTGVVYEAVLQEYETGHRSKGGDDVTVGSIAGGGRYDDLVGMFDSKGNKVPCVGLSVGVERIFAIMEQKRAESGDTKFPRSEVEVYVVTPQKKMLEERMRICKELWDADIKAEHSYKKNPLTLNQFQYCETHRIPLAIIIGQSEMQAGVVKIRNIATREEHDVKRKDMVEEIKIRLSAMKQQEE
;
A
#
# COMPACT_ATOMS: atom_id res chain seq x y z
N MET A 1 6.98 -53.08 -31.79
CA MET A 1 5.87 -53.56 -30.91
C MET A 1 5.79 -52.84 -29.56
N ILE A 2 6.58 -51.81 -29.33
CA ILE A 2 6.57 -51.01 -28.04
C ILE A 2 5.74 -49.71 -28.15
N PHE A 3 5.57 -49.15 -29.32
CA PHE A 3 4.84 -47.89 -29.56
C PHE A 3 3.31 -48.04 -29.50
N MET A 4 2.73 -49.21 -29.65
CA MET A 4 1.28 -49.44 -29.59
C MET A 4 0.75 -49.69 -28.13
N ARG A 5 1.62 -49.92 -27.17
CA ARG A 5 1.19 -50.08 -25.77
C ARG A 5 1.08 -48.76 -24.96
N LEU A 6 1.79 -47.74 -25.37
CA LEU A 6 1.75 -46.39 -24.72
C LEU A 6 0.49 -45.58 -25.09
N CYS A 7 -0.05 -45.78 -26.31
CA CYS A 7 -1.26 -45.07 -26.73
C CYS A 7 -2.55 -45.55 -26.04
N ARG A 8 -2.62 -46.81 -25.57
CA ARG A 8 -3.80 -47.32 -24.84
C ARG A 8 -3.81 -46.97 -23.37
N TYR A 9 -2.68 -46.60 -22.76
CA TYR A 9 -2.63 -46.13 -21.39
C TYR A 9 -3.06 -44.68 -21.26
N HIS A 10 -2.78 -43.86 -22.26
CA HIS A 10 -3.16 -42.44 -22.26
C HIS A 10 -4.67 -42.22 -22.51
N GLN A 11 -5.33 -43.09 -23.26
CA GLN A 11 -6.78 -43.02 -23.50
C GLN A 11 -7.61 -43.45 -22.28
N LYS A 12 -7.10 -44.32 -21.42
CA LYS A 12 -7.81 -44.71 -20.17
C LYS A 12 -7.68 -43.66 -19.06
N LEU A 13 -6.62 -42.84 -19.01
CA LEU A 13 -6.50 -41.74 -18.06
C LEU A 13 -7.37 -40.52 -18.41
N LEU A 14 -7.69 -40.32 -19.69
CA LEU A 14 -8.55 -39.22 -20.13
C LEU A 14 -10.05 -39.47 -19.95
N LEU A 15 -10.48 -40.71 -19.79
CA LEU A 15 -11.89 -41.05 -19.57
C LEU A 15 -12.31 -41.03 -18.11
N THR A 16 -11.39 -41.17 -17.16
CA THR A 16 -11.70 -41.08 -15.72
C THR A 16 -11.70 -39.65 -15.18
N HIS A 17 -11.12 -38.68 -15.90
CA HIS A 17 -11.16 -37.25 -15.52
C HIS A 17 -12.37 -36.49 -16.04
N ARG A 18 -13.18 -37.06 -16.94
CA ARG A 18 -14.36 -36.37 -17.53
C ARG A 18 -15.64 -36.46 -16.68
N LEU A 19 -15.66 -37.20 -15.59
CA LEU A 19 -16.86 -37.38 -14.79
C LEU A 19 -16.86 -36.66 -13.42
N LYS A 20 -15.85 -35.84 -13.11
CA LYS A 20 -15.82 -35.06 -11.84
C LYS A 20 -15.84 -33.53 -11.99
N LEU A 21 -15.99 -32.99 -13.20
CA LEU A 21 -15.98 -31.53 -13.44
C LEU A 21 -17.35 -30.89 -13.71
N SER A 22 -18.47 -31.59 -13.41
CA SER A 22 -19.80 -31.03 -13.67
C SER A 22 -20.59 -30.56 -12.42
N ARG A 23 -19.93 -30.32 -11.28
CA ARG A 23 -20.64 -29.83 -10.07
C ARG A 23 -19.86 -28.75 -9.31
N CYS A 24 -19.48 -27.67 -9.96
CA CYS A 24 -18.96 -26.47 -9.28
C CYS A 24 -19.35 -25.18 -10.00
N PHE A 25 -20.63 -24.99 -10.27
CA PHE A 25 -21.21 -23.68 -10.57
C PHE A 25 -22.63 -23.62 -10.03
N SER A 26 -22.76 -23.40 -8.75
CA SER A 26 -24.01 -22.91 -8.15
C SER A 26 -23.70 -21.60 -7.42
N ALA A 27 -24.57 -20.63 -7.70
CA ALA A 27 -24.50 -19.24 -7.28
C ALA A 27 -24.15 -19.05 -5.79
N ASP A 28 -23.15 -18.24 -5.56
CA ASP A 28 -22.75 -17.80 -4.24
C ASP A 28 -23.70 -16.69 -3.76
N LYS A 29 -24.55 -17.04 -2.80
CA LYS A 29 -25.29 -16.06 -1.99
C LYS A 29 -24.33 -15.57 -0.92
N GLY A 30 -24.14 -14.26 -0.83
CA GLY A 30 -23.30 -13.61 0.17
C GLY A 30 -23.54 -14.15 1.58
N SER A 31 -22.52 -14.76 2.14
CA SER A 31 -22.49 -15.18 3.54
C SER A 31 -21.44 -14.39 4.30
N SER A 32 -21.93 -13.57 5.22
CA SER A 32 -21.14 -13.01 6.32
C SER A 32 -20.52 -14.15 7.12
N VAL A 33 -19.19 -14.22 7.16
CA VAL A 33 -18.47 -15.20 7.97
C VAL A 33 -18.57 -14.78 9.43
N ARG A 34 -19.36 -15.48 10.22
CA ARG A 34 -19.29 -15.49 11.69
C ARG A 34 -18.11 -16.35 12.11
N ALA A 35 -17.29 -15.80 12.99
CA ALA A 35 -16.27 -16.57 13.71
C ALA A 35 -16.97 -17.46 14.75
N GLY A 36 -16.75 -18.76 14.68
CA GLY A 36 -17.20 -19.72 15.67
C GLY A 36 -17.24 -21.13 15.14
N ASP A 37 -16.54 -22.00 15.83
CA ASP A 37 -16.65 -23.45 15.90
C ASP A 37 -15.90 -24.32 14.89
N ASP A 38 -14.92 -24.98 15.49
CA ASP A 38 -14.10 -26.09 15.00
C ASP A 38 -14.97 -27.33 14.82
N ASP A 39 -15.33 -27.68 13.57
CA ASP A 39 -15.88 -28.99 13.21
C ASP A 39 -14.97 -29.65 12.16
N GLY A 40 -14.26 -30.67 12.64
CA GLY A 40 -13.19 -31.38 11.95
C GLY A 40 -13.65 -32.19 10.74
N SER A 41 -13.90 -31.59 9.60
CA SER A 41 -13.86 -32.26 8.28
C SER A 41 -14.08 -31.30 7.10
N LYS A 42 -13.30 -30.24 6.94
CA LYS A 42 -13.26 -29.46 5.69
C LYS A 42 -11.84 -29.16 5.30
N SER A 43 -11.50 -29.56 4.08
CA SER A 43 -10.26 -29.42 3.34
C SER A 43 -9.24 -28.43 3.90
N ASP A 44 -8.00 -28.91 4.14
CA ASP A 44 -6.83 -28.16 4.61
C ASP A 44 -6.32 -27.03 3.70
N PHE A 45 -7.16 -26.55 2.76
CA PHE A 45 -6.81 -25.43 1.88
C PHE A 45 -7.12 -24.11 2.58
N ARG A 46 -6.14 -23.57 3.30
CA ARG A 46 -6.24 -22.26 3.94
C ARG A 46 -5.00 -21.41 3.65
N HIS A 47 -5.18 -20.11 3.64
CA HIS A 47 -4.05 -19.18 3.58
C HIS A 47 -3.24 -19.23 4.87
N HIS A 48 -1.94 -18.93 4.78
CA HIS A 48 -1.13 -18.66 5.95
C HIS A 48 -1.71 -17.47 6.72
N LYS A 49 -1.74 -17.55 8.06
CA LYS A 49 -2.24 -16.47 8.91
C LYS A 49 -1.50 -15.16 8.62
N GLY A 50 -2.22 -14.11 8.25
CA GLY A 50 -1.67 -12.81 7.88
C GLY A 50 -1.33 -12.64 6.39
N THR A 51 -1.78 -13.57 5.55
CA THR A 51 -1.81 -13.43 4.08
C THR A 51 -3.25 -13.56 3.59
N ARG A 52 -3.55 -13.12 2.39
CA ARG A 52 -4.88 -13.27 1.77
C ARG A 52 -4.82 -13.27 0.25
N ASP A 53 -5.85 -13.86 -0.39
CA ASP A 53 -6.14 -13.64 -1.79
C ASP A 53 -6.97 -12.36 -1.97
N TYR A 54 -6.87 -11.77 -3.13
CA TYR A 54 -7.64 -10.59 -3.50
C TYR A 54 -8.58 -10.92 -4.64
N SER A 55 -9.85 -10.56 -4.49
CA SER A 55 -10.83 -10.65 -5.57
C SER A 55 -10.51 -9.65 -6.70
N ASN A 56 -11.09 -9.88 -7.89
CA ASN A 56 -10.94 -8.96 -9.02
C ASN A 56 -11.30 -7.50 -8.64
N GLN A 57 -12.40 -7.30 -7.94
CA GLN A 57 -12.83 -5.97 -7.51
C GLN A 57 -11.82 -5.28 -6.59
N GLN A 58 -11.20 -6.04 -5.69
CA GLN A 58 -10.15 -5.53 -4.80
C GLN A 58 -8.89 -5.17 -5.58
N ILE A 59 -8.53 -5.98 -6.59
CA ILE A 59 -7.36 -5.69 -7.44
C ILE A 59 -7.60 -4.42 -8.28
N ILE A 60 -8.76 -4.24 -8.88
CA ILE A 60 -9.10 -3.01 -9.64
C ILE A 60 -8.95 -1.77 -8.75
N LEU A 61 -9.45 -1.82 -7.51
CA LEU A 61 -9.28 -0.73 -6.55
C LEU A 61 -7.81 -0.47 -6.23
N ARG A 62 -7.05 -1.55 -5.98
CA ARG A 62 -5.62 -1.48 -5.67
C ARG A 62 -4.82 -0.86 -6.81
N GLU A 63 -5.06 -1.27 -8.05
CA GLU A 63 -4.41 -0.72 -9.23
C GLU A 63 -4.72 0.77 -9.42
N LYS A 64 -5.97 1.20 -9.20
CA LYS A 64 -6.35 2.62 -9.25
C LYS A 64 -5.56 3.44 -8.23
N VAL A 65 -5.44 2.96 -6.99
CA VAL A 65 -4.66 3.64 -5.94
C VAL A 65 -3.17 3.65 -6.28
N LEU A 66 -2.61 2.51 -6.67
CA LEU A 66 -1.19 2.41 -7.02
C LEU A 66 -0.83 3.32 -8.20
N ASN A 67 -1.68 3.41 -9.22
CA ASN A 67 -1.47 4.28 -10.37
C ASN A 67 -1.44 5.77 -9.97
N LYS A 68 -2.31 6.22 -9.04
CA LYS A 68 -2.26 7.57 -8.49
C LYS A 68 -0.94 7.85 -7.75
N ILE A 69 -0.48 6.91 -6.93
CA ILE A 69 0.79 6.99 -6.20
C ILE A 69 1.97 7.05 -7.19
N ILE A 70 2.02 6.13 -8.16
CA ILE A 70 3.08 6.08 -9.18
C ILE A 70 3.11 7.37 -9.99
N HIS A 71 1.96 7.89 -10.37
CA HIS A 71 1.86 9.15 -11.10
C HIS A 71 2.45 10.31 -10.30
N CYS A 72 2.14 10.40 -8.99
CA CYS A 72 2.72 11.39 -8.10
C CYS A 72 4.25 11.23 -8.02
N PHE A 73 4.76 10.04 -7.77
CA PHE A 73 6.21 9.77 -7.67
C PHE A 73 6.97 10.12 -8.95
N LYS A 74 6.43 9.77 -10.11
CA LYS A 74 7.01 10.13 -11.41
C LYS A 74 6.99 11.64 -11.67
N ARG A 75 5.93 12.35 -11.25
CA ARG A 75 5.87 13.82 -11.36
C ARG A 75 6.97 14.50 -10.55
N HIS A 76 7.39 13.91 -9.43
CA HIS A 76 8.54 14.35 -8.63
C HIS A 76 9.89 13.84 -9.15
N GLY A 77 9.93 13.27 -10.35
CA GLY A 77 11.16 12.90 -11.05
C GLY A 77 11.84 11.62 -10.53
N ALA A 78 11.10 10.76 -9.82
CA ALA A 78 11.67 9.49 -9.35
C ALA A 78 11.70 8.43 -10.45
N GLU A 79 12.78 7.66 -10.48
CA GLU A 79 12.97 6.48 -11.30
C GLU A 79 12.61 5.22 -10.52
N THR A 80 12.09 4.21 -11.21
CA THR A 80 11.77 2.94 -10.55
C THR A 80 12.99 2.03 -10.51
N ILE A 81 13.16 1.33 -9.38
CA ILE A 81 14.09 0.21 -9.24
C ILE A 81 13.36 -1.00 -8.68
N ASP A 82 13.98 -2.16 -8.76
CA ASP A 82 13.56 -3.37 -8.04
C ASP A 82 14.77 -4.02 -7.38
N THR A 83 14.56 -4.67 -6.25
CA THR A 83 15.56 -5.42 -5.49
C THR A 83 15.02 -6.82 -5.16
N PRO A 84 15.88 -7.82 -4.92
CA PRO A 84 15.43 -9.16 -4.58
C PRO A 84 14.49 -9.19 -3.36
N VAL A 85 13.51 -10.10 -3.39
CA VAL A 85 12.57 -10.32 -2.27
C VAL A 85 13.30 -10.93 -1.06
N PHE A 86 14.28 -11.79 -1.30
CA PHE A 86 15.13 -12.37 -0.25
C PHE A 86 16.51 -11.72 -0.27
N GLU A 87 17.00 -11.47 0.93
CA GLU A 87 18.30 -10.85 1.17
C GLU A 87 19.14 -11.80 2.05
N LEU A 88 20.46 -11.63 2.03
CA LEU A 88 21.30 -12.27 3.02
C LEU A 88 20.87 -11.83 4.43
N LYS A 89 20.61 -12.77 5.32
CA LYS A 89 20.20 -12.48 6.71
C LYS A 89 21.19 -11.54 7.40
N GLU A 90 22.46 -11.74 7.13
CA GLU A 90 23.53 -10.87 7.64
C GLU A 90 23.37 -9.40 7.22
N THR A 91 22.91 -9.16 5.99
CA THR A 91 22.62 -7.81 5.47
C THR A 91 21.56 -7.10 6.31
N LEU A 92 20.51 -7.82 6.69
CA LEU A 92 19.40 -7.26 7.46
C LEU A 92 19.71 -7.14 8.95
N THR A 93 20.39 -8.13 9.56
CA THR A 93 20.54 -8.23 11.02
C THR A 93 21.77 -7.53 11.58
N LYS A 94 22.94 -7.70 10.96
CA LYS A 94 24.20 -7.20 11.56
C LYS A 94 24.36 -5.69 11.55
N LYS A 95 23.69 -5.00 10.62
CA LYS A 95 23.92 -3.58 10.37
C LYS A 95 22.70 -2.69 10.58
N CYS A 96 21.48 -3.22 10.48
CA CYS A 96 20.28 -2.41 10.38
C CYS A 96 19.19 -2.74 11.40
N MET A 97 19.15 -3.93 11.97
CA MET A 97 18.10 -4.36 12.89
C MET A 97 18.70 -4.90 14.18
N TYR A 98 18.33 -4.30 15.29
CA TYR A 98 18.77 -4.70 16.62
C TYR A 98 17.58 -5.10 17.50
N GLY A 99 17.80 -6.03 18.42
CA GLY A 99 16.83 -6.39 19.45
C GLY A 99 15.57 -7.09 18.92
N GLU A 100 14.40 -6.58 19.26
CA GLU A 100 13.11 -7.24 18.94
C GLU A 100 12.77 -7.23 17.45
N GLU A 101 13.22 -6.27 16.68
CA GLU A 101 12.95 -6.17 15.25
C GLU A 101 13.57 -7.35 14.47
N SER A 102 14.73 -7.84 14.87
CA SER A 102 15.35 -9.03 14.26
C SER A 102 14.49 -10.28 14.41
N LYS A 103 13.62 -10.35 15.43
CA LYS A 103 12.67 -11.46 15.64
C LYS A 103 11.48 -11.42 14.65
N LEU A 104 11.28 -10.29 13.97
CA LEU A 104 10.20 -10.12 13.01
C LEU A 104 10.57 -10.57 11.59
N LEU A 105 11.80 -11.00 11.36
CA LEU A 105 12.24 -11.53 10.07
C LEU A 105 11.67 -12.93 9.79
N PHE A 106 11.36 -13.18 8.53
CA PHE A 106 11.13 -14.53 8.02
C PHE A 106 12.42 -15.10 7.47
N ASP A 107 13.03 -15.99 8.21
CA ASP A 107 14.23 -16.69 7.77
C ASP A 107 13.86 -17.79 6.77
N LEU A 108 14.70 -17.98 5.76
CA LEU A 108 14.60 -19.03 4.78
C LEU A 108 15.71 -20.05 5.05
N ASP A 109 15.34 -21.32 5.08
CA ASP A 109 16.28 -22.42 5.23
C ASP A 109 16.84 -22.79 3.85
N ASP A 110 18.03 -22.27 3.53
CA ASP A 110 18.71 -22.60 2.28
C ASP A 110 19.69 -23.75 2.49
N LYS A 111 19.50 -24.84 1.73
CA LYS A 111 20.37 -26.01 1.73
C LYS A 111 21.79 -25.74 1.16
N ILE A 112 22.00 -24.57 0.54
CA ILE A 112 23.28 -24.19 -0.10
C ILE A 112 24.25 -23.54 0.90
N GLY A 113 23.81 -23.27 2.14
CA GLY A 113 24.66 -22.80 3.24
C GLY A 113 24.66 -21.29 3.48
N GLU A 114 24.00 -20.47 2.66
CA GLU A 114 23.77 -19.05 2.94
C GLU A 114 22.50 -18.89 3.77
N GLN A 115 22.56 -18.06 4.82
CA GLN A 115 21.37 -17.72 5.58
C GLN A 115 20.64 -16.57 4.89
N LEU A 116 19.43 -16.85 4.41
CA LEU A 116 18.57 -15.89 3.74
C LEU A 116 17.39 -15.50 4.63
N SER A 117 16.84 -14.31 4.39
CA SER A 117 15.59 -13.83 4.99
C SER A 117 14.78 -13.06 3.97
N LEU A 118 13.45 -13.07 4.12
CA LEU A 118 12.60 -12.19 3.33
C LEU A 118 12.81 -10.74 3.76
N ARG A 119 12.83 -9.81 2.79
CA ARG A 119 13.00 -8.38 3.06
C ARG A 119 11.90 -7.85 3.98
N TYR A 120 12.30 -7.13 5.01
CA TYR A 120 11.42 -6.53 6.02
C TYR A 120 10.82 -5.18 5.56
N ASP A 121 11.62 -4.42 4.80
CA ASP A 121 11.28 -3.13 4.19
C ASP A 121 11.94 -2.99 2.81
N LEU A 122 11.78 -1.84 2.18
CA LEU A 122 12.45 -1.51 0.91
C LEU A 122 13.59 -0.51 1.08
N THR A 123 13.81 0.02 2.30
CA THR A 123 14.84 1.03 2.61
C THR A 123 16.21 0.40 2.75
N VAL A 124 16.33 -0.69 3.52
CA VAL A 124 17.60 -1.42 3.69
C VAL A 124 18.13 -1.98 2.38
N PRO A 125 17.30 -2.67 1.54
CA PRO A 125 17.71 -3.09 0.20
C PRO A 125 18.15 -1.93 -0.71
N PHE A 126 17.52 -0.75 -0.60
CA PHE A 126 17.92 0.44 -1.33
C PHE A 126 19.31 0.94 -0.91
N ALA A 127 19.56 1.07 0.40
CA ALA A 127 20.87 1.48 0.90
C ALA A 127 22.00 0.53 0.45
N ARG A 128 21.74 -0.78 0.48
CA ARG A 128 22.66 -1.79 -0.07
C ARG A 128 22.85 -1.60 -1.59
N TYR A 129 21.78 -1.34 -2.33
CA TYR A 129 21.83 -1.10 -3.77
C TYR A 129 22.71 0.10 -4.12
N LEU A 130 22.55 1.23 -3.41
CA LEU A 130 23.38 2.41 -3.59
C LEU A 130 24.87 2.12 -3.33
N ALA A 131 25.18 1.47 -2.21
CA ALA A 131 26.55 1.13 -1.83
C ALA A 131 27.21 0.18 -2.84
N MET A 132 26.54 -0.89 -3.24
CA MET A 132 27.06 -1.87 -4.21
C MET A 132 27.33 -1.26 -5.59
N ASN A 133 26.47 -0.37 -6.05
CA ASN A 133 26.58 0.26 -7.36
C ASN A 133 27.34 1.59 -7.31
N LYS A 134 27.84 2.00 -6.14
CA LYS A 134 28.59 3.27 -5.94
C LYS A 134 27.81 4.50 -6.41
N ILE A 135 26.49 4.49 -6.20
CA ILE A 135 25.60 5.58 -6.58
C ILE A 135 25.61 6.61 -5.44
N THR A 136 25.93 7.84 -5.77
CA THR A 136 26.04 8.95 -4.81
C THR A 136 24.83 9.88 -4.81
N ASN A 137 24.02 9.83 -5.86
CA ASN A 137 22.78 10.60 -5.97
C ASN A 137 21.74 9.81 -6.79
N MET A 138 20.51 9.75 -6.28
CA MET A 138 19.39 9.10 -6.94
C MET A 138 18.09 9.55 -6.31
N LYS A 139 17.06 9.76 -7.13
CA LYS A 139 15.69 9.88 -6.70
C LYS A 139 14.92 8.66 -7.22
N ARG A 140 14.47 7.79 -6.31
CA ARG A 140 13.85 6.51 -6.70
C ARG A 140 12.45 6.35 -6.12
N TYR A 141 11.62 5.54 -6.75
CA TYR A 141 10.50 4.89 -6.10
C TYR A 141 10.57 3.38 -6.28
N HIS A 142 10.01 2.65 -5.31
CA HIS A 142 9.91 1.19 -5.37
C HIS A 142 8.58 0.75 -4.77
N ILE A 143 7.83 -0.06 -5.50
CA ILE A 143 6.60 -0.69 -5.02
C ILE A 143 6.84 -2.18 -4.96
N GLY A 144 6.82 -2.74 -3.77
CA GLY A 144 7.17 -4.14 -3.59
C GLY A 144 6.56 -4.75 -2.32
N LYS A 145 6.41 -6.07 -2.34
CA LYS A 145 5.99 -6.83 -1.17
C LYS A 145 7.12 -6.90 -0.15
N VAL A 146 6.76 -6.72 1.11
CA VAL A 146 7.61 -6.90 2.29
C VAL A 146 6.96 -7.86 3.27
N TYR A 147 7.76 -8.41 4.19
CA TYR A 147 7.36 -9.55 5.00
C TYR A 147 7.73 -9.33 6.46
N ARG A 148 6.74 -9.39 7.36
CA ARG A 148 6.96 -9.19 8.81
C ARG A 148 6.24 -10.28 9.61
N ARG A 149 6.94 -10.92 10.54
CA ARG A 149 6.39 -11.93 11.46
C ARG A 149 5.55 -11.31 12.59
N ASP A 150 4.96 -10.17 12.33
CA ASP A 150 4.11 -9.46 13.28
C ASP A 150 2.77 -10.19 13.51
N ASN A 151 2.08 -9.84 14.61
CA ASN A 151 0.73 -10.31 14.86
C ASN A 151 -0.24 -9.65 13.87
N PRO A 152 -0.87 -10.43 12.98
CA PRO A 152 -1.73 -9.87 11.95
C PRO A 152 -3.07 -9.39 12.55
N SER A 153 -3.55 -8.26 12.02
CA SER A 153 -4.89 -7.74 12.28
C SER A 153 -5.49 -7.25 10.96
N LEU A 154 -6.28 -8.11 10.32
CA LEU A 154 -6.84 -7.87 8.99
C LEU A 154 -7.72 -6.61 8.95
N GLN A 155 -8.52 -6.38 10.00
CA GLN A 155 -9.39 -5.21 10.14
C GLN A 155 -8.60 -3.89 10.22
N LYS A 156 -7.36 -3.92 10.72
CA LYS A 156 -6.47 -2.76 10.84
C LYS A 156 -5.47 -2.64 9.67
N GLY A 157 -5.62 -3.43 8.61
CA GLY A 157 -4.69 -3.45 7.48
C GLY A 157 -3.28 -3.94 7.85
N ARG A 158 -3.14 -4.78 8.89
CA ARG A 158 -1.86 -5.40 9.28
C ARG A 158 -1.78 -6.82 8.77
N PHE A 159 -0.88 -7.02 7.84
CA PHE A 159 -0.59 -8.32 7.22
C PHE A 159 0.85 -8.73 7.50
N ARG A 160 1.16 -10.01 7.27
CA ARG A 160 2.53 -10.54 7.28
C ARG A 160 3.21 -10.39 5.93
N GLU A 161 2.44 -10.43 4.86
CA GLU A 161 2.84 -10.06 3.50
C GLU A 161 2.02 -8.84 3.07
N PHE A 162 2.68 -7.73 2.71
CA PHE A 162 2.01 -6.51 2.31
C PHE A 162 2.87 -5.66 1.38
N LEU A 163 2.24 -4.75 0.64
CA LEU A 163 2.94 -3.80 -0.23
C LEU A 163 3.40 -2.57 0.54
N GLN A 164 4.62 -2.13 0.25
CA GLN A 164 5.10 -0.78 0.51
C GLN A 164 5.24 -0.02 -0.81
N CYS A 165 4.94 1.28 -0.77
CA CYS A 165 5.19 2.21 -1.86
C CYS A 165 6.17 3.25 -1.34
N ASP A 166 7.45 3.06 -1.63
CA ASP A 166 8.54 3.88 -1.11
C ASP A 166 9.02 4.86 -2.17
N PHE A 167 9.34 6.07 -1.71
CA PHE A 167 9.99 7.12 -2.48
C PHE A 167 11.18 7.63 -1.67
N ASP A 168 12.36 7.72 -2.27
CA ASP A 168 13.58 8.15 -1.58
C ASP A 168 14.42 9.07 -2.46
N ILE A 169 15.08 10.01 -1.79
CA ILE A 169 16.06 10.94 -2.35
C ILE A 169 17.39 10.68 -1.67
N ALA A 170 18.36 10.22 -2.43
CA ALA A 170 19.74 10.00 -2.00
C ALA A 170 20.67 11.03 -2.61
N GLY A 171 21.56 11.62 -1.82
CA GLY A 171 22.55 12.57 -2.30
C GLY A 171 22.88 13.66 -1.28
N GLN A 172 23.96 14.38 -1.56
CA GLN A 172 24.38 15.54 -0.77
C GLN A 172 23.63 16.78 -1.27
N TYR A 173 22.69 17.28 -0.47
CA TYR A 173 21.86 18.44 -0.77
C TYR A 173 21.83 19.42 0.40
N ASP A 174 21.33 20.64 0.18
CA ASP A 174 21.12 21.61 1.24
C ASP A 174 20.03 21.14 2.22
N ALA A 175 20.18 21.57 3.47
CA ALA A 175 19.35 21.10 4.58
C ALA A 175 17.85 21.29 4.34
N MET A 176 17.05 20.30 4.68
CA MET A 176 15.59 20.27 4.70
C MET A 176 14.90 20.43 3.33
N ILE A 177 15.61 20.64 2.22
CA ILE A 177 14.97 20.76 0.88
C ILE A 177 14.38 19.43 0.45
N PRO A 178 15.12 18.30 0.43
CA PRO A 178 14.54 17.01 0.08
C PRO A 178 13.50 16.52 1.10
N ASP A 179 13.70 16.89 2.38
CA ASP A 179 12.78 16.53 3.47
C ASP A 179 11.41 17.18 3.27
N ALA A 180 11.37 18.46 2.95
CA ALA A 180 10.12 19.17 2.65
C ALA A 180 9.43 18.62 1.37
N GLU A 181 10.20 18.20 0.36
CA GLU A 181 9.64 17.55 -0.83
C GLU A 181 8.96 16.22 -0.47
N CYS A 182 9.55 15.41 0.42
CA CYS A 182 8.90 14.18 0.90
C CYS A 182 7.55 14.46 1.58
N LEU A 183 7.46 15.50 2.43
CA LEU A 183 6.19 15.90 3.05
C LEU A 183 5.17 16.38 2.02
N ARG A 184 5.61 17.12 1.00
CA ARG A 184 4.76 17.55 -0.11
C ARG A 184 4.21 16.35 -0.88
N ILE A 185 5.03 15.34 -1.18
CA ILE A 185 4.60 14.11 -1.85
C ILE A 185 3.54 13.37 -1.04
N ILE A 186 3.73 13.23 0.29
CA ILE A 186 2.72 12.62 1.16
C ILE A 186 1.40 13.37 1.03
N SER A 187 1.43 14.71 1.14
CA SER A 187 0.23 15.55 1.01
C SER A 187 -0.45 15.37 -0.35
N GLU A 188 0.28 15.34 -1.45
CA GLU A 188 -0.28 15.15 -2.80
C GLU A 188 -0.91 13.77 -2.99
N VAL A 189 -0.25 12.73 -2.49
CA VAL A 189 -0.79 11.37 -2.52
C VAL A 189 -2.11 11.30 -1.75
N LEU A 190 -2.13 11.81 -0.51
CA LEU A 190 -3.33 11.74 0.34
C LEU A 190 -4.48 12.57 -0.22
N ASN A 191 -4.22 13.77 -0.73
CA ASN A 191 -5.22 14.60 -1.41
C ASN A 191 -5.80 13.88 -2.64
N SER A 192 -4.96 13.24 -3.45
CA SER A 192 -5.41 12.52 -4.65
C SER A 192 -6.30 11.32 -4.33
N LEU A 193 -6.18 10.74 -3.13
CA LEU A 193 -6.94 9.57 -2.70
C LEU A 193 -8.25 9.91 -1.99
N GLU A 194 -8.47 11.19 -1.62
CA GLU A 194 -9.71 11.70 -1.02
C GLU A 194 -10.15 10.92 0.22
N LEU A 195 -9.18 10.56 1.07
CA LEU A 195 -9.43 9.71 2.26
C LEU A 195 -10.08 10.47 3.42
N GLY A 196 -10.14 11.79 3.38
CA GLY A 196 -10.60 12.69 4.45
C GLY A 196 -9.47 13.55 5.00
N GLU A 197 -9.74 14.27 6.10
CA GLU A 197 -8.78 15.15 6.72
C GLU A 197 -7.64 14.37 7.38
N TYR A 198 -6.42 14.88 7.20
CA TYR A 198 -5.19 14.25 7.72
C TYR A 198 -4.25 15.28 8.33
N LYS A 199 -3.34 14.81 9.16
CA LYS A 199 -2.20 15.56 9.68
C LYS A 199 -0.91 14.80 9.37
N ILE A 200 0.17 15.55 9.13
CA ILE A 200 1.52 15.03 9.00
C ILE A 200 2.27 15.47 10.27
N LYS A 201 2.46 14.55 11.20
CA LYS A 201 3.24 14.77 12.42
C LYS A 201 4.72 14.73 12.05
N VAL A 202 5.50 15.67 12.58
CA VAL A 202 6.96 15.75 12.37
C VAL A 202 7.70 15.87 13.69
N ASN A 203 8.88 15.27 13.76
CA ASN A 203 9.82 15.42 14.85
C ASN A 203 11.27 15.32 14.31
N HIS A 204 12.25 15.46 15.18
CA HIS A 204 13.66 15.40 14.78
C HIS A 204 14.48 14.56 15.75
N ARG A 205 15.32 13.66 15.22
CA ARG A 205 16.17 12.78 16.01
C ARG A 205 17.10 13.54 16.94
N LYS A 206 17.78 14.59 16.45
CA LYS A 206 18.67 15.42 17.25
C LYS A 206 17.97 16.08 18.43
N LEU A 207 16.70 16.50 18.25
CA LEU A 207 15.90 17.07 19.35
C LEU A 207 15.63 16.02 20.42
N LEU A 208 15.23 14.80 20.03
CA LEU A 208 14.98 13.71 20.99
C LEU A 208 16.26 13.32 21.74
N ASP A 209 17.38 13.19 21.05
CA ASP A 209 18.66 12.85 21.67
C ASP A 209 19.12 13.94 22.66
N GLY A 210 18.94 15.21 22.29
CA GLY A 210 19.22 16.33 23.17
C GLY A 210 18.29 16.40 24.39
N LEU A 211 17.00 16.12 24.21
CA LEU A 211 16.03 16.04 25.28
C LEU A 211 16.39 14.92 26.29
N PHE A 212 16.71 13.74 25.79
CA PHE A 212 17.12 12.63 26.64
C PHE A 212 18.42 12.95 27.40
N THR A 213 19.35 13.63 26.75
CA THR A 213 20.57 14.11 27.43
C THR A 213 20.24 15.11 28.54
N ALA A 214 19.35 16.08 28.28
CA ALA A 214 18.90 17.07 29.27
C ALA A 214 18.16 16.43 30.46
N CYS A 215 17.38 15.36 30.21
CA CYS A 215 16.73 14.59 31.26
C CYS A 215 17.69 13.71 32.07
N GLY A 216 18.90 13.45 31.56
CA GLY A 216 19.89 12.58 32.21
C GLY A 216 19.76 11.09 31.84
N VAL A 217 19.14 10.76 30.71
CA VAL A 217 19.05 9.38 30.21
C VAL A 217 20.46 8.91 29.81
N PRO A 218 20.93 7.71 30.24
CA PRO A 218 22.16 7.14 29.76
C PRO A 218 22.12 6.85 28.25
N GLN A 219 23.17 7.18 27.51
CA GLN A 219 23.21 7.09 26.05
C GLN A 219 22.87 5.70 25.51
N HIS A 220 23.27 4.65 26.21
CA HIS A 220 22.97 3.26 25.81
C HIS A 220 21.48 2.92 25.93
N LEU A 221 20.68 3.68 26.66
CA LEU A 221 19.24 3.52 26.82
C LEU A 221 18.41 4.36 25.84
N PHE A 222 19.02 5.30 25.10
CA PHE A 222 18.29 6.21 24.20
C PHE A 222 17.31 5.50 23.29
N ARG A 223 17.77 4.50 22.57
CA ARG A 223 16.92 3.70 21.66
C ARG A 223 15.77 3.01 22.39
N THR A 224 16.09 2.40 23.52
CA THR A 224 15.14 1.64 24.32
C THR A 224 14.06 2.55 24.89
N ILE A 225 14.42 3.75 25.35
CA ILE A 225 13.49 4.75 25.86
C ILE A 225 12.66 5.38 24.75
N CYS A 226 13.26 5.67 23.58
CA CYS A 226 12.51 6.07 22.40
C CYS A 226 11.38 5.10 22.05
N SER A 227 11.66 3.79 22.07
CA SER A 227 10.65 2.75 21.82
C SER A 227 9.51 2.74 22.84
N SER A 228 9.72 3.23 24.06
CA SER A 228 8.63 3.43 25.03
C SER A 228 7.84 4.70 24.73
N VAL A 229 8.52 5.80 24.45
CA VAL A 229 7.87 7.09 24.09
C VAL A 229 6.96 6.93 22.86
N ASP A 230 7.38 6.15 21.85
CA ASP A 230 6.57 5.86 20.63
C ASP A 230 5.21 5.20 20.95
N LYS A 231 5.06 4.58 22.12
CA LYS A 231 3.79 3.96 22.51
C LYS A 231 2.75 4.97 23.02
N LEU A 232 3.14 6.22 23.29
CA LEU A 232 2.27 7.26 23.87
C LEU A 232 1.10 7.66 22.97
N ASP A 233 1.14 7.31 21.69
CA ASP A 233 -0.01 7.45 20.78
C ASP A 233 -1.17 6.48 21.12
N LYS A 234 -0.89 5.39 21.88
CA LYS A 234 -1.84 4.31 22.17
C LYS A 234 -1.94 3.95 23.66
N VAL A 235 -0.92 4.27 24.42
CA VAL A 235 -0.77 3.85 25.82
C VAL A 235 -0.66 5.09 26.71
N LYS A 236 -1.26 5.05 27.88
CA LYS A 236 -1.19 6.17 28.84
C LYS A 236 0.22 6.33 29.40
N TRP A 237 0.57 7.57 29.78
CA TRP A 237 1.87 7.89 30.37
C TRP A 237 2.26 6.98 31.53
N ASP A 238 1.33 6.72 32.47
CA ASP A 238 1.60 5.89 33.65
C ASP A 238 2.13 4.49 33.30
N ASP A 239 1.61 3.89 32.23
CA ASP A 239 2.00 2.55 31.82
C ASP A 239 3.34 2.58 31.05
N VAL A 240 3.58 3.62 30.26
CA VAL A 240 4.86 3.86 29.57
C VAL A 240 5.95 4.16 30.61
N CYS A 241 5.69 4.97 31.62
CA CYS A 241 6.60 5.27 32.71
C CYS A 241 7.00 3.99 33.47
N LYS A 242 6.01 3.13 33.83
CA LYS A 242 6.28 1.83 34.47
C LYS A 242 7.18 0.94 33.62
N GLU A 243 6.95 0.88 32.31
CA GLU A 243 7.79 0.11 31.38
C GLU A 243 9.23 0.67 31.37
N MET A 244 9.41 1.99 31.29
CA MET A 244 10.74 2.60 31.31
C MET A 244 11.50 2.32 32.60
N VAL A 245 10.83 2.38 33.74
CA VAL A 245 11.46 2.17 35.06
C VAL A 245 11.67 0.69 35.34
N ASN A 246 10.61 -0.15 35.24
CA ASN A 246 10.65 -1.53 35.72
C ASN A 246 11.30 -2.48 34.70
N ASP A 247 11.02 -2.31 33.41
CA ASP A 247 11.47 -3.24 32.38
C ASP A 247 12.78 -2.78 31.73
N LYS A 248 13.01 -1.47 31.64
CA LYS A 248 14.18 -0.89 30.96
C LYS A 248 15.22 -0.29 31.90
N GLY A 249 14.93 -0.28 33.21
CA GLY A 249 15.88 0.13 34.26
C GLY A 249 16.23 1.62 34.28
N LEU A 250 15.33 2.47 33.76
CA LEU A 250 15.51 3.92 33.84
C LEU A 250 15.25 4.42 35.25
N ASP A 251 16.05 5.38 35.71
CA ASP A 251 15.81 6.03 36.98
C ASP A 251 14.45 6.75 37.01
N PRO A 252 13.63 6.57 38.07
CA PRO A 252 12.29 7.17 38.18
C PRO A 252 12.28 8.69 38.01
N THR A 253 13.24 9.40 38.60
CA THR A 253 13.32 10.87 38.47
C THR A 253 13.64 11.32 37.03
N THR A 254 14.38 10.51 36.30
CA THR A 254 14.64 10.73 34.89
C THR A 254 13.40 10.47 34.04
N ALA A 255 12.62 9.41 34.36
CA ALA A 255 11.36 9.13 33.69
C ALA A 255 10.36 10.29 33.90
N ASP A 256 10.22 10.80 35.13
CA ASP A 256 9.34 11.95 35.46
C ASP A 256 9.71 13.21 34.66
N LYS A 257 11.00 13.50 34.46
CA LYS A 257 11.46 14.60 33.61
C LYS A 257 11.04 14.43 32.15
N ILE A 258 11.18 13.21 31.59
CA ILE A 258 10.70 12.91 30.24
C ILE A 258 9.19 13.13 30.17
N GLY A 259 8.44 12.68 31.17
CA GLY A 259 6.99 12.88 31.28
C GLY A 259 6.58 14.34 31.19
N GLN A 260 7.27 15.21 31.93
CA GLN A 260 7.02 16.66 31.90
C GLN A 260 7.14 17.22 30.47
N TYR A 261 8.17 16.82 29.71
CA TYR A 261 8.31 17.26 28.33
C TYR A 261 7.21 16.70 27.43
N VAL A 262 6.94 15.40 27.51
CA VAL A 262 5.97 14.74 26.62
C VAL A 262 4.53 15.17 26.89
N GLU A 263 4.16 15.40 28.15
CA GLU A 263 2.83 15.88 28.53
C GLU A 263 2.66 17.38 28.24
N SER A 264 3.67 18.20 28.53
CA SER A 264 3.60 19.65 28.33
C SER A 264 3.73 20.05 26.86
N TYR A 265 4.46 19.29 26.06
CA TYR A 265 4.82 19.62 24.66
C TYR A 265 4.31 18.58 23.66
N GLY A 266 3.50 17.62 24.06
CA GLY A 266 3.04 16.50 23.23
C GLY A 266 2.03 16.84 22.14
N ASN A 267 1.36 18.00 22.19
CA ASN A 267 0.37 18.40 21.20
C ASN A 267 0.54 19.85 20.78
N GLU A 268 0.78 20.08 19.49
CA GLU A 268 0.69 21.40 18.81
C GLU A 268 1.47 22.56 19.49
N VAL A 269 2.54 22.26 20.20
CA VAL A 269 3.37 23.29 20.84
C VAL A 269 4.25 23.96 19.80
N SER A 270 4.38 25.27 19.89
CA SER A 270 5.31 26.04 19.07
C SER A 270 6.75 25.64 19.38
N LEU A 271 7.56 25.40 18.36
CA LEU A 271 9.02 25.20 18.50
C LEU A 271 9.68 26.35 19.26
N ASP A 272 9.10 27.56 19.21
CA ASP A 272 9.57 28.72 19.94
C ASP A 272 9.46 28.57 21.47
N THR A 273 8.55 27.73 21.94
CA THR A 273 8.42 27.43 23.36
C THR A 273 9.56 26.54 23.85
N LEU A 274 10.00 25.58 23.03
CA LEU A 274 11.15 24.73 23.34
C LEU A 274 12.46 25.52 23.40
N LEU A 275 12.59 26.59 22.61
CA LEU A 275 13.75 27.50 22.65
C LEU A 275 13.74 28.43 23.87
N LYS A 276 12.74 28.40 24.73
CA LYS A 276 12.76 29.10 26.02
C LYS A 276 13.17 28.19 27.18
N ASP A 277 13.31 26.89 26.93
CA ASP A 277 13.74 25.92 27.92
C ASP A 277 15.26 25.94 28.07
N GLU A 278 15.76 26.42 29.22
CA GLU A 278 17.20 26.55 29.48
C GLU A 278 17.93 25.20 29.42
N ALA A 279 17.30 24.12 29.86
CA ALA A 279 17.91 22.79 29.84
C ALA A 279 18.13 22.29 28.41
N LEU A 280 17.20 22.54 27.50
CA LEU A 280 17.34 22.22 26.08
C LEU A 280 18.33 23.15 25.37
N LEU A 281 18.36 24.44 25.70
CA LEU A 281 19.30 25.40 25.14
C LEU A 281 20.78 25.05 25.42
N HIS A 282 21.04 24.39 26.54
CA HIS A 282 22.37 23.89 26.88
C HIS A 282 22.77 22.66 26.05
N GLN A 283 21.83 22.04 25.37
CA GLN A 283 22.08 20.89 24.50
C GLN A 283 22.18 21.35 23.04
N LYS A 284 23.42 21.60 22.56
CA LYS A 284 23.67 22.05 21.20
C LYS A 284 22.95 21.22 20.14
N ILE A 285 22.92 19.90 20.33
CA ILE A 285 22.26 18.96 19.39
C ILE A 285 20.73 19.17 19.35
N ALA A 286 20.09 19.52 20.48
CA ALA A 286 18.68 19.85 20.50
C ALA A 286 18.37 21.14 19.75
N VAL A 287 19.19 22.18 19.96
CA VAL A 287 19.08 23.47 19.26
C VAL A 287 19.22 23.28 17.75
N GLU A 288 20.20 22.52 17.29
CA GLU A 288 20.34 22.17 15.86
C GLU A 288 19.07 21.49 15.32
N GLY A 289 18.50 20.52 16.04
CA GLY A 289 17.28 19.84 15.63
C GLY A 289 16.06 20.78 15.55
N ILE A 290 15.93 21.74 16.48
CA ILE A 290 14.86 22.75 16.47
C ILE A 290 15.01 23.69 15.27
N GLU A 291 16.22 24.16 14.97
CA GLU A 291 16.47 25.05 13.84
C GLU A 291 16.22 24.33 12.50
N GLU A 292 16.61 23.05 12.37
CA GLU A 292 16.28 22.24 11.20
C GLU A 292 14.77 22.07 11.04
N LEU A 293 14.01 21.83 12.13
CA LEU A 293 12.54 21.77 12.08
C LEU A 293 11.92 23.12 11.68
N ARG A 294 12.43 24.24 12.16
CA ARG A 294 11.95 25.57 11.76
C ARG A 294 12.14 25.80 10.27
N LEU A 295 13.30 25.43 9.75
CA LEU A 295 13.62 25.51 8.33
C LEU A 295 12.67 24.61 7.51
N LEU A 296 12.41 23.39 7.98
CA LEU A 296 11.46 22.46 7.36
C LEU A 296 10.06 23.07 7.28
N LEU A 297 9.53 23.62 8.38
CA LEU A 297 8.21 24.24 8.41
C LEU A 297 8.12 25.44 7.45
N LYS A 298 9.16 26.26 7.37
CA LYS A 298 9.26 27.36 6.39
C LYS A 298 9.17 26.84 4.95
N TYR A 299 9.82 25.73 4.63
CA TYR A 299 9.74 25.12 3.29
C TYR A 299 8.38 24.47 3.04
N CYS A 300 7.73 23.91 4.08
CA CYS A 300 6.35 23.44 3.99
C CYS A 300 5.36 24.58 3.68
N GLU A 301 5.60 25.81 4.18
CA GLU A 301 4.83 26.98 3.83
C GLU A 301 4.97 27.31 2.32
N PHE A 302 6.19 27.30 1.78
CA PHE A 302 6.42 27.54 0.34
C PHE A 302 5.77 26.46 -0.53
N TYR A 303 5.71 25.21 -0.05
CA TYR A 303 5.00 24.14 -0.73
C TYR A 303 3.49 24.14 -0.49
N GLY A 304 2.95 25.08 0.32
CA GLY A 304 1.51 25.21 0.58
C GLY A 304 0.90 24.04 1.36
N ILE A 305 1.65 23.45 2.29
CA ILE A 305 1.22 22.31 3.11
C ILE A 305 1.35 22.55 4.61
N LEU A 306 1.73 23.76 5.04
CA LEU A 306 2.00 24.05 6.45
C LEU A 306 0.77 23.77 7.34
N ASP A 307 -0.44 24.00 6.86
CA ASP A 307 -1.69 23.70 7.56
C ASP A 307 -1.92 22.22 7.87
N LYS A 308 -1.24 21.33 7.15
CA LYS A 308 -1.30 19.88 7.33
C LYS A 308 -0.16 19.35 8.21
N VAL A 309 0.90 20.13 8.44
CA VAL A 309 2.10 19.69 9.17
C VAL A 309 2.03 20.14 10.63
N VAL A 310 2.26 19.22 11.55
CA VAL A 310 2.19 19.46 13.00
C VAL A 310 3.44 18.89 13.67
N PHE A 311 4.10 19.68 14.49
CA PHE A 311 5.16 19.18 15.38
C PHE A 311 4.57 18.32 16.49
N ASP A 312 5.08 17.10 16.70
CA ASP A 312 4.66 16.20 17.80
C ASP A 312 5.90 15.57 18.44
N LEU A 313 6.23 15.99 19.65
CA LEU A 313 7.40 15.52 20.39
C LEU A 313 7.34 14.02 20.73
N ARG A 314 6.13 13.45 20.79
CA ARG A 314 5.90 12.01 21.07
C ARG A 314 6.22 11.13 19.87
N LEU A 315 6.34 11.72 18.67
CA LEU A 315 6.75 10.95 17.50
C LEU A 315 8.21 10.53 17.62
N ALA A 316 8.42 9.31 18.08
CA ALA A 316 9.72 8.74 18.33
C ALA A 316 10.00 7.48 17.47
N ARG A 317 9.23 7.29 16.41
CA ARG A 317 9.09 6.08 15.61
C ARG A 317 10.29 5.82 14.67
N GLY A 318 10.54 4.53 14.39
CA GLY A 318 11.44 4.09 13.32
C GLY A 318 12.90 4.45 13.54
N LEU A 319 13.40 4.43 14.76
CA LEU A 319 14.60 5.12 15.17
C LEU A 319 15.91 4.42 14.93
N ASP A 320 15.94 3.16 14.53
CA ASP A 320 17.20 2.41 14.48
C ASP A 320 18.16 2.94 13.43
N TYR A 321 17.67 3.50 12.34
CA TYR A 321 18.52 4.07 11.29
C TYR A 321 18.24 5.56 10.97
N TYR A 322 17.20 6.19 11.55
CA TYR A 322 16.94 7.61 11.31
C TYR A 322 17.94 8.52 12.05
N THR A 323 18.45 9.52 11.33
CA THR A 323 19.49 10.45 11.80
C THR A 323 19.03 11.91 11.89
N GLY A 324 17.91 12.23 11.28
CA GLY A 324 17.37 13.59 11.15
C GLY A 324 15.87 13.66 11.42
N VAL A 325 15.17 14.35 10.53
CA VAL A 325 13.72 14.46 10.60
C VAL A 325 13.02 13.10 10.51
N VAL A 326 11.95 12.92 11.27
CA VAL A 326 11.02 11.78 11.20
C VAL A 326 9.62 12.32 11.06
N TYR A 327 8.77 11.61 10.33
CA TYR A 327 7.39 12.02 10.09
C TYR A 327 6.44 10.85 9.88
N GLU A 328 5.17 11.10 10.21
CA GLU A 328 4.08 10.17 9.90
C GLU A 328 2.80 10.93 9.56
N ALA A 329 2.00 10.37 8.65
CA ALA A 329 0.70 10.89 8.30
C ALA A 329 -0.40 10.04 8.91
N VAL A 330 -1.37 10.69 9.55
CA VAL A 330 -2.52 10.07 10.20
C VAL A 330 -3.80 10.73 9.72
N LEU A 331 -4.87 9.93 9.56
CA LEU A 331 -6.21 10.45 9.29
C LEU A 331 -6.87 10.84 10.61
N GLN A 332 -7.38 12.07 10.70
CA GLN A 332 -7.99 12.60 11.92
C GLN A 332 -9.20 11.78 12.37
N GLU A 333 -10.01 11.33 11.45
CA GLU A 333 -11.19 10.51 11.70
C GLU A 333 -10.87 9.19 12.42
N TYR A 334 -9.69 8.61 12.16
CA TYR A 334 -9.26 7.31 12.70
C TYR A 334 -8.29 7.42 13.89
N GLU A 335 -7.85 8.63 14.24
CA GLU A 335 -6.96 8.86 15.39
C GLU A 335 -7.70 8.71 16.73
N THR A 336 -8.96 9.16 16.80
CA THR A 336 -9.80 9.13 17.99
C THR A 336 -10.67 7.88 18.15
N GLY A 337 -10.53 6.90 17.26
CA GLY A 337 -11.35 5.70 17.22
C GLY A 337 -12.68 5.95 16.49
N HIS A 338 -12.74 5.63 15.22
CA HIS A 338 -13.98 5.68 14.46
C HIS A 338 -14.90 4.51 14.90
N ARG A 339 -16.05 4.83 15.48
CA ARG A 339 -17.08 3.82 15.77
C ARG A 339 -17.74 3.41 14.48
N SER A 340 -17.39 2.23 13.95
CA SER A 340 -18.17 1.61 12.88
C SER A 340 -19.60 1.35 13.36
N LYS A 341 -20.57 1.37 12.45
CA LYS A 341 -21.98 0.98 12.75
C LYS A 341 -22.12 -0.42 13.35
N GLY A 342 -21.04 -1.22 13.38
CA GLY A 342 -20.94 -2.54 13.98
C GLY A 342 -20.37 -2.60 15.40
N GLY A 343 -20.00 -1.48 16.03
CA GLY A 343 -19.60 -1.40 17.45
C GLY A 343 -18.12 -1.65 17.75
N ASP A 344 -17.29 -2.01 16.78
CA ASP A 344 -15.85 -2.20 16.97
C ASP A 344 -15.10 -0.89 16.64
N ASP A 345 -14.32 -0.37 17.61
CA ASP A 345 -13.44 0.78 17.42
C ASP A 345 -12.28 0.40 16.48
N VAL A 346 -12.36 0.82 15.20
CA VAL A 346 -11.29 0.63 14.23
C VAL A 346 -10.31 1.80 14.32
N THR A 347 -9.26 1.65 15.11
CA THR A 347 -8.14 2.59 15.11
C THR A 347 -7.17 2.19 14.00
N VAL A 348 -7.09 2.97 12.93
CA VAL A 348 -6.09 2.80 11.87
C VAL A 348 -4.89 3.67 12.25
N GLY A 349 -3.70 3.08 12.40
CA GLY A 349 -2.48 3.85 12.65
C GLY A 349 -2.03 4.68 11.42
N SER A 350 -0.80 5.19 11.44
CA SER A 350 -0.25 5.99 10.35
C SER A 350 -0.40 5.33 8.98
N ILE A 351 -0.81 6.12 7.98
CA ILE A 351 -1.02 5.68 6.59
C ILE A 351 0.18 5.96 5.67
N ALA A 352 1.07 6.84 6.09
CA ALA A 352 2.37 7.07 5.48
C ALA A 352 3.36 7.49 6.56
N GLY A 353 4.64 7.31 6.31
CA GLY A 353 5.68 7.75 7.24
C GLY A 353 7.06 7.61 6.63
N GLY A 354 8.05 8.24 7.25
CA GLY A 354 9.42 8.22 6.76
C GLY A 354 10.36 9.07 7.60
N GLY A 355 11.50 9.40 7.03
CA GLY A 355 12.51 10.24 7.68
C GLY A 355 13.85 10.23 6.97
N ARG A 356 14.84 10.91 7.55
CA ARG A 356 16.22 11.02 7.07
C ARG A 356 17.10 9.94 7.70
N TYR A 357 17.93 9.27 6.87
CA TYR A 357 18.79 8.15 7.26
C TYR A 357 20.18 8.23 6.58
N ASP A 358 21.00 9.18 7.02
CA ASP A 358 22.25 9.54 6.36
C ASP A 358 23.37 8.49 6.53
N ASP A 359 23.31 7.67 7.55
CA ASP A 359 24.37 6.71 7.89
C ASP A 359 24.16 5.32 7.29
N LEU A 360 22.94 5.02 6.83
CA LEU A 360 22.54 3.66 6.45
C LEU A 360 23.34 3.11 5.26
N VAL A 361 23.59 3.93 4.23
CA VAL A 361 24.38 3.52 3.05
C VAL A 361 25.82 3.20 3.44
N GLY A 362 26.41 4.00 4.33
CA GLY A 362 27.77 3.78 4.84
C GLY A 362 27.97 2.44 5.56
N MET A 363 26.91 1.86 6.11
CA MET A 363 26.97 0.53 6.72
C MET A 363 27.26 -0.59 5.72
N PHE A 364 26.92 -0.38 4.44
CA PHE A 364 27.14 -1.34 3.35
C PHE A 364 28.37 -1.02 2.51
N ASP A 365 28.90 0.20 2.59
CA ASP A 365 30.13 0.58 1.89
C ASP A 365 31.36 0.09 2.64
N SER A 366 32.30 -0.55 1.93
CA SER A 366 33.53 -1.10 2.54
C SER A 366 34.47 -0.02 3.09
N LYS A 367 34.38 1.22 2.58
CA LYS A 367 35.14 2.39 3.04
C LYS A 367 34.37 3.27 4.01
N GLY A 368 33.10 2.93 4.29
CA GLY A 368 32.21 3.73 5.14
C GLY A 368 31.74 5.03 4.50
N ASN A 369 31.75 5.15 3.16
CA ASN A 369 31.30 6.36 2.48
C ASN A 369 29.78 6.54 2.73
N LYS A 370 29.42 7.70 3.27
CA LYS A 370 28.04 8.04 3.56
C LYS A 370 27.38 8.67 2.34
N VAL A 371 26.15 8.29 2.06
CA VAL A 371 25.25 8.95 1.12
C VAL A 371 24.02 9.36 1.90
N PRO A 372 23.81 10.66 2.19
CA PRO A 372 22.63 11.13 2.88
C PRO A 372 21.36 10.73 2.13
N CYS A 373 20.36 10.24 2.86
CA CYS A 373 19.11 9.82 2.28
C CYS A 373 17.94 10.30 3.13
N VAL A 374 16.84 10.64 2.46
CA VAL A 374 15.52 10.87 3.07
C VAL A 374 14.48 10.21 2.22
N GLY A 375 13.46 9.62 2.86
CA GLY A 375 12.42 8.93 2.10
C GLY A 375 11.13 8.73 2.88
N LEU A 376 10.11 8.31 2.14
CA LEU A 376 8.78 8.03 2.66
C LEU A 376 8.29 6.66 2.18
N SER A 377 7.41 6.07 2.98
CA SER A 377 6.68 4.86 2.64
C SER A 377 5.19 5.08 2.82
N VAL A 378 4.40 4.78 1.79
CA VAL A 378 2.94 4.81 1.85
C VAL A 378 2.41 3.42 2.18
N GLY A 379 1.66 3.32 3.28
CA GLY A 379 1.07 2.07 3.78
C GLY A 379 -0.23 1.73 3.07
N VAL A 380 -0.15 1.26 1.84
CA VAL A 380 -1.30 1.04 0.94
C VAL A 380 -2.32 0.05 1.47
N GLU A 381 -1.94 -0.94 2.28
CA GLU A 381 -2.89 -1.90 2.85
C GLU A 381 -3.87 -1.23 3.83
N ARG A 382 -3.41 -0.23 4.58
CA ARG A 382 -4.27 0.56 5.45
C ARG A 382 -5.21 1.44 4.65
N ILE A 383 -4.71 2.05 3.58
CA ILE A 383 -5.51 2.83 2.63
C ILE A 383 -6.61 1.96 2.02
N PHE A 384 -6.28 0.74 1.58
CA PHE A 384 -7.27 -0.19 1.04
C PHE A 384 -8.31 -0.58 2.08
N ALA A 385 -7.92 -0.87 3.32
CA ALA A 385 -8.85 -1.20 4.39
C ALA A 385 -9.86 -0.06 4.64
N ILE A 386 -9.37 1.19 4.68
CA ILE A 386 -10.21 2.39 4.83
C ILE A 386 -11.17 2.54 3.64
N MET A 387 -10.66 2.39 2.41
CA MET A 387 -11.48 2.54 1.21
C MET A 387 -12.53 1.42 1.10
N GLU A 388 -12.18 0.18 1.45
CA GLU A 388 -13.12 -0.94 1.51
C GLU A 388 -14.22 -0.69 2.56
N GLN A 389 -13.86 -0.13 3.73
CA GLN A 389 -14.81 0.22 4.78
C GLN A 389 -15.75 1.36 4.33
N LYS A 390 -15.22 2.47 3.85
CA LYS A 390 -16.02 3.61 3.34
C LYS A 390 -17.00 3.17 2.25
N ARG A 391 -16.55 2.27 1.38
CA ARG A 391 -17.40 1.68 0.34
C ARG A 391 -18.52 0.82 0.91
N ALA A 392 -18.23 0.00 1.93
CA ALA A 392 -19.26 -0.83 2.57
C ALA A 392 -20.32 0.03 3.28
N GLU A 393 -19.93 1.16 3.87
CA GLU A 393 -20.80 2.10 4.57
C GLU A 393 -21.68 2.92 3.60
N SER A 394 -21.12 3.34 2.46
CA SER A 394 -21.86 4.09 1.43
C SER A 394 -22.85 3.25 0.64
N GLY A 395 -22.77 1.91 0.76
CA GLY A 395 -23.59 1.00 -0.07
C GLY A 395 -23.30 1.14 -1.56
N ASP A 396 -22.11 1.68 -1.91
CA ASP A 396 -21.76 1.97 -3.30
C ASP A 396 -21.65 0.69 -4.12
N THR A 397 -22.71 0.43 -4.84
CA THR A 397 -22.79 -0.66 -5.80
C THR A 397 -22.21 -0.28 -7.18
N LYS A 398 -21.74 0.96 -7.40
CA LYS A 398 -21.35 1.47 -8.72
C LYS A 398 -19.96 1.03 -9.20
N PHE A 399 -19.16 0.39 -8.37
CA PHE A 399 -17.82 -0.02 -8.78
C PHE A 399 -17.85 -1.09 -9.89
N PRO A 400 -17.06 -0.98 -10.96
CA PRO A 400 -17.04 -1.96 -12.03
C PRO A 400 -16.60 -3.32 -11.49
N ARG A 401 -17.35 -4.36 -11.85
CA ARG A 401 -16.99 -5.75 -11.53
C ARG A 401 -16.03 -6.36 -12.55
N SER A 402 -15.86 -5.68 -13.66
CA SER A 402 -14.99 -6.07 -14.77
C SER A 402 -14.42 -4.83 -15.42
N GLU A 403 -13.23 -4.92 -15.97
CA GLU A 403 -12.64 -3.88 -16.80
C GLU A 403 -13.10 -3.95 -18.28
N VAL A 404 -13.92 -4.95 -18.63
CA VAL A 404 -14.46 -5.11 -19.98
C VAL A 404 -15.40 -3.94 -20.30
N GLU A 405 -15.12 -3.27 -21.41
CA GLU A 405 -15.88 -2.09 -21.87
C GLU A 405 -17.02 -2.49 -22.82
N VAL A 406 -16.85 -3.58 -23.58
CA VAL A 406 -17.80 -4.02 -24.59
C VAL A 406 -17.98 -5.53 -24.58
N TYR A 407 -19.22 -5.98 -24.64
CA TYR A 407 -19.54 -7.41 -24.79
C TYR A 407 -20.23 -7.69 -26.13
N VAL A 408 -19.74 -8.69 -26.87
CA VAL A 408 -20.32 -9.05 -28.18
C VAL A 408 -21.39 -10.11 -28.00
N VAL A 409 -22.67 -9.72 -28.23
CA VAL A 409 -23.88 -10.53 -28.09
C VAL A 409 -24.34 -11.03 -29.46
N THR A 410 -24.68 -12.31 -29.54
CA THR A 410 -25.32 -12.87 -30.74
C THR A 410 -26.63 -13.54 -30.36
N PRO A 411 -27.78 -13.09 -30.92
CA PRO A 411 -29.10 -13.67 -30.61
C PRO A 411 -29.34 -15.01 -31.28
N GLN A 412 -28.57 -15.35 -32.33
CA GLN A 412 -28.79 -16.53 -33.16
C GLN A 412 -27.66 -17.57 -33.02
N LYS A 413 -27.96 -18.80 -33.37
CA LYS A 413 -26.95 -19.88 -33.44
C LYS A 413 -26.03 -19.68 -34.65
N LYS A 414 -24.86 -20.34 -34.62
CA LYS A 414 -23.88 -20.34 -35.70
C LYS A 414 -23.22 -18.97 -36.03
N MET A 415 -23.17 -18.08 -35.03
CA MET A 415 -22.59 -16.74 -35.14
C MET A 415 -21.22 -16.62 -34.45
N LEU A 416 -20.57 -17.72 -34.13
CA LEU A 416 -19.29 -17.73 -33.39
C LEU A 416 -18.17 -16.98 -34.14
N GLU A 417 -18.04 -17.24 -35.44
CA GLU A 417 -16.97 -16.65 -36.28
C GLU A 417 -17.11 -15.11 -36.32
N GLU A 418 -18.34 -14.60 -36.46
CA GLU A 418 -18.58 -13.16 -36.50
C GLU A 418 -18.32 -12.50 -35.13
N ARG A 419 -18.72 -13.14 -34.03
CA ARG A 419 -18.31 -12.66 -32.69
C ARG A 419 -16.81 -12.53 -32.55
N MET A 420 -16.06 -13.53 -33.02
CA MET A 420 -14.60 -13.52 -32.96
C MET A 420 -14.01 -12.41 -33.83
N ARG A 421 -14.59 -12.16 -35.03
CA ARG A 421 -14.12 -11.06 -35.90
C ARG A 421 -14.36 -9.69 -35.25
N ILE A 422 -15.55 -9.47 -34.66
CA ILE A 422 -15.87 -8.23 -33.96
C ILE A 422 -14.93 -8.03 -32.77
N CYS A 423 -14.72 -9.05 -31.93
CA CYS A 423 -13.79 -8.92 -30.82
C CYS A 423 -12.37 -8.62 -31.29
N LYS A 424 -11.92 -9.26 -32.38
CA LYS A 424 -10.60 -8.94 -32.97
C LYS A 424 -10.50 -7.47 -33.36
N GLU A 425 -11.51 -6.92 -34.04
CA GLU A 425 -11.52 -5.51 -34.45
C GLU A 425 -11.50 -4.56 -33.26
N LEU A 426 -12.22 -4.90 -32.17
CA LEU A 426 -12.21 -4.12 -30.94
C LEU A 426 -10.86 -4.18 -30.23
N TRP A 427 -10.26 -5.37 -30.14
CA TRP A 427 -8.92 -5.54 -29.56
C TRP A 427 -7.83 -4.84 -30.36
N ASP A 428 -7.89 -4.92 -31.71
CA ASP A 428 -6.97 -4.20 -32.59
C ASP A 428 -7.09 -2.66 -32.42
N ALA A 429 -8.23 -2.18 -31.94
CA ALA A 429 -8.50 -0.77 -31.65
C ALA A 429 -8.27 -0.39 -30.17
N ASP A 430 -7.65 -1.28 -29.38
CA ASP A 430 -7.37 -1.12 -27.93
C ASP A 430 -8.64 -0.95 -27.07
N ILE A 431 -9.74 -1.60 -27.47
CA ILE A 431 -11.00 -1.63 -26.72
C ILE A 431 -11.09 -2.96 -25.97
N LYS A 432 -11.32 -2.92 -24.66
CA LYS A 432 -11.45 -4.11 -23.81
C LYS A 432 -12.78 -4.81 -24.09
N ALA A 433 -12.74 -5.87 -24.89
CA ALA A 433 -13.93 -6.57 -25.34
C ALA A 433 -13.93 -8.05 -24.95
N GLU A 434 -15.11 -8.60 -24.77
CA GLU A 434 -15.34 -10.01 -24.43
C GLU A 434 -16.56 -10.59 -25.17
N HIS A 435 -16.58 -11.90 -25.32
CA HIS A 435 -17.73 -12.65 -25.83
C HIS A 435 -17.89 -14.00 -25.13
N SER A 436 -19.06 -14.63 -25.26
CA SER A 436 -19.27 -15.97 -24.72
C SER A 436 -18.41 -17.02 -25.41
N TYR A 437 -17.72 -17.86 -24.63
CA TYR A 437 -16.98 -19.03 -25.15
C TYR A 437 -17.89 -20.22 -25.52
N LYS A 438 -19.22 -20.12 -25.28
CA LYS A 438 -20.17 -21.12 -25.75
C LYS A 438 -20.42 -20.93 -27.25
N LYS A 439 -20.47 -22.03 -28.01
CA LYS A 439 -20.72 -21.98 -29.45
C LYS A 439 -22.08 -21.35 -29.79
N ASN A 440 -23.11 -21.67 -29.01
CA ASN A 440 -24.46 -21.14 -29.15
C ASN A 440 -24.98 -20.67 -27.79
N PRO A 441 -24.61 -19.49 -27.29
CA PRO A 441 -25.09 -18.98 -26.02
C PRO A 441 -26.55 -18.50 -26.13
N LEU A 442 -27.30 -18.59 -25.06
CA LEU A 442 -28.63 -17.98 -24.99
C LEU A 442 -28.46 -16.45 -24.82
N THR A 443 -29.28 -15.69 -25.53
CA THR A 443 -29.24 -14.21 -25.54
C THR A 443 -29.45 -13.66 -24.14
N LEU A 444 -30.41 -14.19 -23.39
CA LEU A 444 -30.68 -13.76 -22.02
C LEU A 444 -29.46 -13.91 -21.11
N ASN A 445 -28.74 -15.03 -21.19
CA ASN A 445 -27.57 -15.27 -20.37
C ASN A 445 -26.41 -14.30 -20.71
N GLN A 446 -26.31 -13.88 -21.96
CA GLN A 446 -25.31 -12.90 -22.39
C GLN A 446 -25.60 -11.52 -21.78
N PHE A 447 -26.84 -11.06 -21.79
CA PHE A 447 -27.23 -9.80 -21.16
C PHE A 447 -27.16 -9.86 -19.63
N GLN A 448 -27.58 -10.96 -19.00
CA GLN A 448 -27.40 -11.16 -17.57
C GLN A 448 -25.93 -11.12 -17.15
N TYR A 449 -25.04 -11.66 -18.00
CA TYR A 449 -23.62 -11.55 -17.79
C TYR A 449 -23.15 -10.08 -17.81
N CYS A 450 -23.57 -9.31 -18.83
CA CYS A 450 -23.27 -7.88 -18.92
C CYS A 450 -23.76 -7.10 -17.69
N GLU A 451 -25.01 -7.33 -17.27
CA GLU A 451 -25.60 -6.69 -16.09
C GLU A 451 -24.87 -7.08 -14.79
N THR A 452 -24.54 -8.36 -14.62
CA THR A 452 -23.82 -8.87 -13.43
C THR A 452 -22.40 -8.30 -13.34
N HIS A 453 -21.69 -8.21 -14.47
CA HIS A 453 -20.31 -7.71 -14.53
C HIS A 453 -20.23 -6.20 -14.77
N ARG A 454 -21.39 -5.53 -14.95
CA ARG A 454 -21.49 -4.09 -15.22
C ARG A 454 -20.69 -3.63 -16.43
N ILE A 455 -20.74 -4.43 -17.49
CA ILE A 455 -20.17 -4.06 -18.77
C ILE A 455 -21.05 -2.97 -19.37
N PRO A 456 -20.50 -1.79 -19.71
CA PRO A 456 -21.32 -0.63 -20.08
C PRO A 456 -22.02 -0.78 -21.42
N LEU A 457 -21.35 -1.37 -22.42
CA LEU A 457 -21.84 -1.49 -23.78
C LEU A 457 -21.93 -2.93 -24.25
N ALA A 458 -22.94 -3.22 -25.06
CA ALA A 458 -23.01 -4.47 -25.79
C ALA A 458 -23.17 -4.23 -27.30
N ILE A 459 -22.45 -4.98 -28.12
CA ILE A 459 -22.65 -5.06 -29.57
C ILE A 459 -23.53 -6.25 -29.84
N ILE A 460 -24.67 -6.03 -30.50
CA ILE A 460 -25.56 -7.10 -30.92
C ILE A 460 -25.42 -7.29 -32.43
N ILE A 461 -25.14 -8.52 -32.85
CA ILE A 461 -24.99 -8.90 -34.26
C ILE A 461 -25.73 -10.19 -34.53
N GLY A 462 -26.65 -10.16 -35.48
CA GLY A 462 -27.37 -11.28 -36.01
C GLY A 462 -27.29 -11.31 -37.55
N GLN A 463 -28.00 -12.23 -38.17
CA GLN A 463 -28.04 -12.35 -39.65
C GLN A 463 -28.66 -11.08 -40.29
N SER A 464 -29.70 -10.51 -39.68
CA SER A 464 -30.36 -9.28 -40.14
C SER A 464 -29.40 -8.10 -40.16
N GLU A 465 -28.64 -7.91 -39.08
CA GLU A 465 -27.66 -6.85 -38.93
C GLU A 465 -26.52 -7.01 -39.94
N MET A 466 -26.05 -8.26 -40.15
CA MET A 466 -25.00 -8.56 -41.15
C MET A 466 -25.48 -8.23 -42.55
N GLN A 467 -26.74 -8.62 -42.94
CA GLN A 467 -27.29 -8.34 -44.27
C GLN A 467 -27.51 -6.81 -44.48
N ALA A 468 -27.88 -6.09 -43.45
CA ALA A 468 -28.03 -4.64 -43.47
C ALA A 468 -26.69 -3.87 -43.41
N GLY A 469 -25.56 -4.56 -43.12
CA GLY A 469 -24.27 -3.93 -42.96
C GLY A 469 -24.15 -3.05 -41.71
N VAL A 470 -24.90 -3.38 -40.65
CA VAL A 470 -24.95 -2.66 -39.37
C VAL A 470 -24.63 -3.56 -38.20
N VAL A 471 -24.38 -2.94 -37.06
CA VAL A 471 -24.39 -3.56 -35.73
C VAL A 471 -25.31 -2.75 -34.84
N LYS A 472 -25.93 -3.36 -33.83
CA LYS A 472 -26.62 -2.62 -32.78
C LYS A 472 -25.71 -2.42 -31.59
N ILE A 473 -25.55 -1.19 -31.12
CA ILE A 473 -24.86 -0.86 -29.88
C ILE A 473 -25.91 -0.58 -28.82
N ARG A 474 -25.88 -1.36 -27.75
CA ARG A 474 -26.77 -1.24 -26.60
C ARG A 474 -26.02 -0.72 -25.40
N ASN A 475 -26.55 0.32 -24.79
CA ASN A 475 -26.18 0.73 -23.44
C ASN A 475 -26.87 -0.24 -22.45
N ILE A 476 -26.08 -0.93 -21.61
CA ILE A 476 -26.64 -1.97 -20.71
C ILE A 476 -27.47 -1.34 -19.58
N ALA A 477 -27.06 -0.16 -19.06
CA ALA A 477 -27.77 0.50 -17.97
C ALA A 477 -29.11 1.12 -18.40
N THR A 478 -29.11 1.88 -19.51
CA THR A 478 -30.33 2.53 -20.02
C THR A 478 -31.18 1.63 -20.90
N ARG A 479 -30.60 0.54 -21.43
CA ARG A 479 -31.20 -0.40 -22.39
C ARG A 479 -31.46 0.21 -23.77
N GLU A 480 -30.97 1.40 -24.04
CA GLU A 480 -31.10 2.05 -25.35
C GLU A 480 -30.24 1.33 -26.39
N GLU A 481 -30.80 1.13 -27.59
CA GLU A 481 -30.17 0.47 -28.72
C GLU A 481 -30.12 1.41 -29.92
N HIS A 482 -29.01 1.45 -30.62
CA HIS A 482 -28.82 2.23 -31.82
C HIS A 482 -28.14 1.40 -32.91
N ASP A 483 -28.67 1.51 -34.14
CA ASP A 483 -28.06 0.91 -35.31
C ASP A 483 -26.89 1.77 -35.78
N VAL A 484 -25.73 1.15 -35.97
CA VAL A 484 -24.48 1.80 -36.42
C VAL A 484 -23.95 1.03 -37.60
N LYS A 485 -23.50 1.72 -38.65
CA LYS A 485 -22.87 1.05 -39.79
C LYS A 485 -21.66 0.26 -39.33
N ARG A 486 -21.51 -0.97 -39.83
CA ARG A 486 -20.45 -1.88 -39.42
C ARG A 486 -19.05 -1.26 -39.47
N LYS A 487 -18.78 -0.45 -40.51
CA LYS A 487 -17.50 0.23 -40.70
C LYS A 487 -17.21 1.34 -39.68
N ASP A 488 -18.24 1.94 -39.09
CA ASP A 488 -18.14 3.06 -38.16
C ASP A 488 -18.22 2.59 -36.69
N MET A 489 -18.38 1.29 -36.45
CA MET A 489 -18.59 0.65 -35.15
C MET A 489 -17.52 1.02 -34.11
N VAL A 490 -16.25 0.93 -34.46
CA VAL A 490 -15.13 1.17 -33.54
C VAL A 490 -15.09 2.61 -33.09
N GLU A 491 -15.30 3.56 -34.03
CA GLU A 491 -15.28 4.98 -33.74
C GLU A 491 -16.45 5.38 -32.83
N GLU A 492 -17.64 4.89 -33.13
CA GLU A 492 -18.84 5.14 -32.32
C GLU A 492 -18.69 4.61 -30.88
N ILE A 493 -18.06 3.43 -30.72
CA ILE A 493 -17.79 2.87 -29.38
C ILE A 493 -16.82 3.75 -28.61
N LYS A 494 -15.75 4.23 -29.24
CA LYS A 494 -14.78 5.14 -28.60
C LYS A 494 -15.46 6.44 -28.14
N ILE A 495 -16.31 7.02 -28.95
CA ILE A 495 -17.07 8.22 -28.60
C ILE A 495 -17.95 7.96 -27.38
N ARG A 496 -18.71 6.86 -27.37
CA ARG A 496 -19.60 6.53 -26.25
C ARG A 496 -18.84 6.23 -24.96
N LEU A 497 -17.74 5.47 -25.04
CA LEU A 497 -16.91 5.18 -23.87
C LEU A 497 -16.27 6.46 -23.30
N SER A 498 -15.82 7.38 -24.17
CA SER A 498 -15.28 8.67 -23.74
C SER A 498 -16.33 9.54 -23.04
N ALA A 499 -17.56 9.59 -23.59
CA ALA A 499 -18.65 10.33 -22.97
C ALA A 499 -19.07 9.74 -21.61
N MET A 500 -19.04 8.42 -21.44
CA MET A 500 -19.32 7.76 -20.17
C MET A 500 -18.25 8.06 -19.11
N LYS A 501 -16.96 8.08 -19.49
CA LYS A 501 -15.86 8.40 -18.59
C LYS A 501 -15.94 9.85 -18.07
N GLN A 502 -16.36 10.80 -18.92
CA GLN A 502 -16.56 12.20 -18.52
C GLN A 502 -17.75 12.44 -17.57
N GLN A 503 -18.70 11.52 -17.53
CA GLN A 503 -19.84 11.59 -16.58
C GLN A 503 -19.52 10.95 -15.21
N GLU A 504 -18.45 10.18 -15.12
CA GLU A 504 -17.99 9.54 -13.89
C GLU A 504 -16.91 10.35 -13.14
N GLU A 505 -16.28 11.32 -13.84
CA GLU A 505 -15.39 12.34 -13.26
C GLU A 505 -16.20 13.53 -12.72
#